data_cd5c74005e1b27c986058234429831c5
#
_entry.id   cd5c74005e1b27c986058234429831c5
#
_cell.length_a   1.000
_cell.length_b   1.000
_cell.length_c   1.000
_cell.angle_alpha   90.00
_cell.angle_beta   90.00
_cell.angle_gamma   90.00
#
_symmetry.space_group_name_H-M   'P 1'
#
loop_
_entity.id
_entity.type
_entity.pdbx_description
1 polymer ?
#
loop_
_entity_poly.entity_id
_entity_poly.type
_entity_poly.pdbx_seq_one_letter_code
_entity_poly.pdbx_strand_id
1 'polypeptide(L)'
;MTIMNTWKSVKVAELGRIVTGKTPKTAIAENYGGDLPFLTPSDDMSVKYVSKTAKTLTKKGLSEVKNTLLPPDAVCVSCIGSDLGKVVITTKNTVINQQINSIIVDKECFDVSFVYYAMLILGKELNFISKTSTAVPIVNKSSFSSYEIQCPSLDQQRRIATVLSELDSKIECNQKINDNLAA
;
A
#
# COMPACT_ATOMS: atom_id res chain seq x y z
N MET A 1 8.97 -36.55 -7.16
CA MET A 1 9.50 -35.41 -7.90
C MET A 1 9.41 -34.18 -6.99
N THR A 2 10.52 -33.86 -6.30
CA THR A 2 10.56 -32.74 -5.37
C THR A 2 10.55 -31.46 -6.18
N ILE A 3 9.43 -30.73 -6.19
CA ILE A 3 9.37 -29.41 -6.78
C ILE A 3 10.25 -28.52 -5.89
N MET A 4 11.51 -28.31 -6.28
CA MET A 4 12.34 -27.27 -5.69
C MET A 4 11.63 -25.93 -5.97
N ASN A 5 11.03 -25.38 -4.94
CA ASN A 5 10.37 -24.08 -4.99
C ASN A 5 11.48 -23.03 -5.07
N THR A 6 11.87 -22.65 -6.28
CA THR A 6 12.93 -21.66 -6.54
C THR A 6 12.39 -20.24 -6.39
N TRP A 7 11.98 -19.88 -5.18
CA TRP A 7 11.68 -18.49 -4.89
C TRP A 7 12.98 -17.67 -4.90
N LYS A 8 12.93 -16.51 -5.51
CA LYS A 8 14.08 -15.61 -5.60
C LYS A 8 13.92 -14.48 -4.59
N SER A 9 15.01 -14.05 -3.97
CA SER A 9 15.03 -12.80 -3.23
C SER A 9 14.98 -11.64 -4.24
N VAL A 10 14.01 -10.74 -4.07
CA VAL A 10 13.77 -9.58 -4.93
C VAL A 10 13.66 -8.35 -4.04
N LYS A 11 14.39 -7.28 -4.38
CA LYS A 11 14.27 -6.01 -3.66
C LYS A 11 12.94 -5.33 -3.97
N VAL A 12 12.39 -4.62 -3.00
CA VAL A 12 11.16 -3.83 -3.20
C VAL A 12 11.31 -2.85 -4.37
N ALA A 13 12.51 -2.30 -4.59
CA ALA A 13 12.80 -1.44 -5.73
C ALA A 13 12.61 -2.11 -7.10
N GLU A 14 12.71 -3.44 -7.17
CA GLU A 14 12.59 -4.22 -8.40
C GLU A 14 11.13 -4.56 -8.73
N LEU A 15 10.21 -4.43 -7.76
CA LEU A 15 8.78 -4.71 -7.95
C LEU A 15 8.07 -3.67 -8.84
N GLY A 16 8.71 -2.51 -9.06
CA GLY A 16 8.16 -1.43 -9.85
C GLY A 16 8.71 -0.06 -9.43
N ARG A 17 8.04 1.00 -9.83
CA ARG A 17 8.46 2.36 -9.50
C ARG A 17 8.03 2.76 -8.09
N ILE A 18 9.00 3.12 -7.25
CA ILE A 18 8.74 3.59 -5.88
C ILE A 18 8.44 5.10 -5.87
N VAL A 19 7.33 5.45 -5.25
CA VAL A 19 6.88 6.84 -5.06
C VAL A 19 6.71 7.10 -3.56
N THR A 20 7.41 8.12 -3.06
CA THR A 20 7.16 8.68 -1.72
C THR A 20 6.22 9.87 -1.86
N GLY A 21 5.24 9.95 -0.99
CA GLY A 21 4.26 11.01 -1.02
C GLY A 21 4.79 12.38 -0.59
N LYS A 22 3.96 13.39 -0.81
CA LYS A 22 4.19 14.77 -0.40
C LYS A 22 2.86 15.45 -0.11
N THR A 23 2.83 16.33 0.88
CA THR A 23 1.65 17.12 1.24
C THR A 23 1.72 18.48 0.56
N PRO A 24 0.67 18.92 -0.16
CA PRO A 24 0.54 20.30 -0.63
C PRO A 24 0.52 21.25 0.55
N LYS A 25 0.84 22.53 0.32
CA LYS A 25 0.82 23.56 1.39
C LYS A 25 -0.55 23.60 2.06
N THR A 26 -0.60 23.27 3.35
CA THR A 26 -1.84 23.19 4.13
C THR A 26 -2.47 24.55 4.41
N ALA A 27 -1.67 25.63 4.40
CA ALA A 27 -2.15 27.01 4.55
C ALA A 27 -2.95 27.50 3.33
N ILE A 28 -2.91 26.79 2.20
CA ILE A 28 -3.65 27.17 0.99
C ILE A 28 -4.89 26.30 0.91
N ALA A 29 -6.04 26.83 1.37
CA ALA A 29 -7.31 26.09 1.41
C ALA A 29 -7.76 25.58 0.03
N GLU A 30 -7.46 26.32 -1.04
CA GLU A 30 -7.82 25.96 -2.42
C GLU A 30 -7.07 24.74 -2.97
N ASN A 31 -6.08 24.23 -2.25
CA ASN A 31 -5.43 22.95 -2.59
C ASN A 31 -6.32 21.75 -2.29
N TYR A 32 -7.31 21.90 -1.41
CA TYR A 32 -8.12 20.81 -0.83
C TYR A 32 -9.59 20.92 -1.23
N GLY A 33 -10.35 19.82 -1.02
CA GLY A 33 -11.80 19.80 -1.26
C GLY A 33 -12.22 19.50 -2.71
N GLY A 34 -11.31 19.00 -3.55
CA GLY A 34 -11.64 18.54 -4.91
C GLY A 34 -12.02 17.06 -4.97
N ASP A 35 -11.87 16.45 -6.15
CA ASP A 35 -12.30 15.06 -6.40
C ASP A 35 -11.16 14.03 -6.27
N LEU A 36 -9.92 14.47 -6.13
CA LEU A 36 -8.76 13.60 -6.11
C LEU A 36 -8.45 13.11 -4.69
N PRO A 37 -8.53 11.82 -4.40
CA PRO A 37 -8.19 11.29 -3.08
C PRO A 37 -6.79 11.67 -2.63
N PHE A 38 -6.65 12.02 -1.35
CA PHE A 38 -5.39 12.30 -0.70
C PHE A 38 -5.21 11.36 0.49
N LEU A 39 -4.53 10.23 0.25
CA LEU A 39 -4.34 9.16 1.22
C LEU A 39 -3.26 9.52 2.25
N THR A 40 -3.59 9.32 3.50
CA THR A 40 -2.71 9.49 4.67
C THR A 40 -2.87 8.29 5.60
N PRO A 41 -1.94 8.00 6.54
CA PRO A 41 -2.10 6.89 7.49
C PRO A 41 -3.30 7.03 8.44
N SER A 42 -3.90 8.22 8.56
CA SER A 42 -5.14 8.45 9.34
C SER A 42 -6.42 8.02 8.61
N ASP A 43 -6.33 7.71 7.32
CA ASP A 43 -7.42 7.10 6.58
C ASP A 43 -7.55 5.61 6.95
N ASP A 44 -8.69 5.00 6.62
CA ASP A 44 -8.88 3.57 6.85
C ASP A 44 -7.96 2.74 5.93
N MET A 45 -6.86 2.27 6.51
CA MET A 45 -5.92 1.36 5.88
C MET A 45 -6.08 -0.10 6.39
N SER A 46 -7.22 -0.45 6.97
CA SER A 46 -7.56 -1.83 7.33
C SER A 46 -8.18 -2.62 6.18
N VAL A 47 -8.61 -1.92 5.13
CA VAL A 47 -9.19 -2.49 3.91
C VAL A 47 -8.11 -2.77 2.87
N LYS A 48 -8.34 -3.76 2.00
CA LYS A 48 -7.42 -4.05 0.89
C LYS A 48 -7.45 -2.93 -0.17
N TYR A 49 -8.62 -2.44 -0.52
CA TYR A 49 -8.82 -1.46 -1.58
C TYR A 49 -9.31 -0.13 -1.01
N VAL A 50 -8.50 0.92 -1.16
CA VAL A 50 -8.90 2.28 -0.77
C VAL A 50 -9.59 2.99 -1.93
N SER A 51 -10.84 3.41 -1.71
CA SER A 51 -11.64 4.16 -2.69
C SER A 51 -11.99 5.57 -2.24
N LYS A 52 -11.97 5.81 -0.92
CA LYS A 52 -12.31 7.09 -0.28
C LYS A 52 -11.24 7.47 0.73
N THR A 53 -11.02 8.76 0.89
CA THR A 53 -10.11 9.35 1.87
C THR A 53 -10.81 10.50 2.58
N ALA A 54 -10.41 10.79 3.81
CA ALA A 54 -10.96 11.89 4.59
C ALA A 54 -10.69 13.26 3.94
N LYS A 55 -9.56 13.37 3.24
CA LYS A 55 -9.16 14.59 2.52
C LYS A 55 -9.04 14.32 1.03
N THR A 56 -9.36 15.33 0.24
CA THR A 56 -9.21 15.30 -1.22
C THR A 56 -8.45 16.53 -1.70
N LEU A 57 -7.85 16.47 -2.88
CA LEU A 57 -7.13 17.56 -3.50
C LEU A 57 -7.87 18.08 -4.72
N THR A 58 -7.71 19.39 -4.96
CA THR A 58 -8.09 20.04 -6.23
C THR A 58 -6.99 19.85 -7.28
N LYS A 59 -7.24 20.27 -8.51
CA LYS A 59 -6.21 20.37 -9.56
C LYS A 59 -5.05 21.28 -9.14
N LYS A 60 -5.33 22.34 -8.38
CA LYS A 60 -4.32 23.25 -7.81
C LYS A 60 -3.42 22.51 -6.82
N GLY A 61 -4.01 21.80 -5.85
CA GLY A 61 -3.27 21.00 -4.89
C GLY A 61 -2.41 19.92 -5.54
N LEU A 62 -2.95 19.21 -6.56
CA LEU A 62 -2.17 18.27 -7.35
C LEU A 62 -0.97 18.93 -8.03
N SER A 63 -1.11 20.17 -8.53
CA SER A 63 -0.03 20.86 -9.23
C SER A 63 1.23 21.05 -8.39
N GLU A 64 1.09 21.15 -7.05
CA GLU A 64 2.22 21.27 -6.12
C GLU A 64 2.95 19.92 -5.87
N VAL A 65 2.27 18.80 -6.14
CA VAL A 65 2.76 17.45 -5.79
C VAL A 65 2.58 16.45 -6.92
N LYS A 66 2.68 16.89 -8.18
CA LYS A 66 2.42 16.07 -9.39
C LYS A 66 3.14 14.71 -9.39
N ASN A 67 4.36 14.67 -8.89
CA ASN A 67 5.19 13.46 -8.91
C ASN A 67 4.72 12.39 -7.91
N THR A 68 3.72 12.69 -7.08
CA THR A 68 3.16 11.77 -6.08
C THR A 68 1.79 11.21 -6.50
N LEU A 69 1.34 11.53 -7.70
CA LEU A 69 0.12 10.95 -8.27
C LEU A 69 0.36 9.48 -8.62
N LEU A 70 -0.46 8.63 -8.06
CA LEU A 70 -0.48 7.19 -8.28
C LEU A 70 -1.65 6.81 -9.20
N PRO A 71 -1.46 5.88 -10.13
CA PRO A 71 -2.56 5.26 -10.86
C PRO A 71 -3.36 4.30 -9.97
N PRO A 72 -4.48 3.74 -10.45
CA PRO A 72 -5.07 2.53 -9.88
C PRO A 72 -4.04 1.40 -9.78
N ASP A 73 -4.27 0.47 -8.84
CA ASP A 73 -3.42 -0.71 -8.59
C ASP A 73 -2.01 -0.39 -8.07
N ALA A 74 -1.80 0.79 -7.48
CA ALA A 74 -0.57 1.06 -6.75
C ALA A 74 -0.70 0.51 -5.31
N VAL A 75 0.34 -0.18 -4.85
CA VAL A 75 0.43 -0.73 -3.48
C VAL A 75 1.04 0.32 -2.58
N CYS A 76 0.29 0.80 -1.59
CA CYS A 76 0.69 1.86 -0.66
C CYS A 76 0.98 1.28 0.72
N VAL A 77 2.12 1.65 1.31
CA VAL A 77 2.57 1.19 2.63
C VAL A 77 2.83 2.37 3.53
N SER A 78 2.22 2.37 4.72
CA SER A 78 2.52 3.37 5.75
C SER A 78 3.90 3.13 6.36
N CYS A 79 4.70 4.18 6.46
CA CYS A 79 6.13 4.09 6.77
C CYS A 79 6.54 4.87 8.02
N ILE A 80 5.61 5.38 8.81
CA ILE A 80 5.90 6.20 10.00
C ILE A 80 4.89 5.93 11.11
N GLY A 81 5.36 5.94 12.35
CA GLY A 81 4.55 5.97 13.57
C GLY A 81 3.89 4.64 13.94
N SER A 82 2.83 4.69 14.73
CA SER A 82 2.08 3.52 15.22
C SER A 82 1.42 2.72 14.10
N ASP A 83 1.13 3.37 12.98
CA ASP A 83 0.48 2.79 11.80
C ASP A 83 1.47 2.23 10.78
N LEU A 84 2.75 2.18 11.12
CA LEU A 84 3.78 1.63 10.25
C LEU A 84 3.43 0.20 9.82
N GLY A 85 3.52 -0.07 8.52
CA GLY A 85 3.30 -1.39 7.94
C GLY A 85 1.85 -1.70 7.54
N LYS A 86 0.90 -0.75 7.64
CA LYS A 86 -0.41 -0.90 7.02
C LYS A 86 -0.28 -0.80 5.49
N VAL A 87 -1.05 -1.60 4.77
CA VAL A 87 -0.95 -1.71 3.30
C VAL A 87 -2.33 -1.63 2.67
N VAL A 88 -2.45 -0.84 1.60
CA VAL A 88 -3.67 -0.76 0.77
C VAL A 88 -3.33 -0.69 -0.71
N ILE A 89 -4.29 -1.00 -1.56
CA ILE A 89 -4.22 -0.84 -3.03
C ILE A 89 -5.13 0.32 -3.45
N THR A 90 -4.64 1.21 -4.30
CA THR A 90 -5.45 2.29 -4.87
C THR A 90 -6.43 1.76 -5.90
N THR A 91 -7.69 2.26 -5.89
CA THR A 91 -8.70 1.89 -6.89
C THR A 91 -8.83 2.92 -8.02
N LYS A 92 -8.29 4.11 -7.81
CA LYS A 92 -8.29 5.23 -8.77
C LYS A 92 -7.06 6.10 -8.58
N ASN A 93 -6.89 7.10 -9.44
CA ASN A 93 -5.83 8.08 -9.28
C ASN A 93 -5.89 8.67 -7.87
N THR A 94 -4.77 8.58 -7.14
CA THR A 94 -4.68 8.93 -5.71
C THR A 94 -3.35 9.65 -5.45
N VAL A 95 -3.37 10.69 -4.64
CA VAL A 95 -2.15 11.32 -4.11
C VAL A 95 -1.91 10.81 -2.71
N ILE A 96 -0.64 10.64 -2.32
CA ILE A 96 -0.24 10.17 -0.99
C ILE A 96 0.59 11.22 -0.26
N ASN A 97 0.55 11.21 1.07
CA ASN A 97 1.39 12.07 1.89
C ASN A 97 2.79 11.47 2.11
N GLN A 98 3.71 12.22 2.70
CA GLN A 98 5.11 11.84 2.94
C GLN A 98 5.28 10.66 3.92
N GLN A 99 4.23 10.22 4.60
CA GLN A 99 4.25 9.09 5.53
C GLN A 99 4.02 7.74 4.82
N ILE A 100 3.74 7.78 3.52
CA ILE A 100 3.45 6.62 2.69
C ILE A 100 4.50 6.49 1.60
N ASN A 101 5.04 5.28 1.44
CA ASN A 101 5.74 4.84 0.24
C ASN A 101 4.82 3.94 -0.57
N SER A 102 4.88 4.06 -1.89
CA SER A 102 4.05 3.25 -2.80
C SER A 102 4.87 2.60 -3.89
N ILE A 103 4.38 1.46 -4.33
CA ILE A 103 4.92 0.70 -5.46
C ILE A 103 3.91 0.78 -6.59
N ILE A 104 4.27 1.43 -7.70
CA ILE A 104 3.55 1.28 -8.96
C ILE A 104 4.10 0.02 -9.60
N VAL A 105 3.39 -1.09 -9.42
CA VAL A 105 3.86 -2.43 -9.72
C VAL A 105 4.10 -2.61 -11.22
N ASP A 106 5.23 -3.22 -11.58
CA ASP A 106 5.50 -3.70 -12.92
C ASP A 106 4.68 -4.98 -13.18
N LYS A 107 3.53 -4.81 -13.83
CA LYS A 107 2.55 -5.89 -14.06
C LYS A 107 3.02 -6.92 -15.10
N GLU A 108 4.10 -6.67 -15.82
CA GLU A 108 4.70 -7.66 -16.71
C GLU A 108 5.45 -8.74 -15.94
N CYS A 109 6.01 -8.38 -14.78
CA CYS A 109 6.83 -9.26 -13.94
C CYS A 109 6.15 -9.68 -12.64
N PHE A 110 5.20 -8.88 -12.11
CA PHE A 110 4.62 -9.06 -10.78
C PHE A 110 3.09 -8.91 -10.76
N ASP A 111 2.44 -9.76 -9.97
CA ASP A 111 1.02 -9.64 -9.68
C ASP A 111 0.76 -8.64 -8.55
N VAL A 112 -0.15 -7.69 -8.75
CA VAL A 112 -0.44 -6.61 -7.79
C VAL A 112 -0.92 -7.14 -6.45
N SER A 113 -1.81 -8.14 -6.45
CA SER A 113 -2.33 -8.73 -5.21
C SER A 113 -1.26 -9.54 -4.48
N PHE A 114 -0.38 -10.25 -5.21
CA PHE A 114 0.77 -10.90 -4.61
C PHE A 114 1.69 -9.89 -3.93
N VAL A 115 2.03 -8.78 -4.60
CA VAL A 115 2.84 -7.70 -4.02
C VAL A 115 2.18 -7.13 -2.78
N TYR A 116 0.86 -6.92 -2.80
CA TYR A 116 0.10 -6.47 -1.63
C TYR A 116 0.29 -7.43 -0.44
N TYR A 117 0.10 -8.74 -0.64
CA TYR A 117 0.25 -9.72 0.44
C TYR A 117 1.70 -9.83 0.95
N ALA A 118 2.67 -9.75 0.05
CA ALA A 118 4.08 -9.70 0.43
C ALA A 118 4.39 -8.46 1.28
N MET A 119 3.83 -7.29 0.91
CA MET A 119 3.98 -6.06 1.69
C MET A 119 3.26 -6.13 3.03
N LEU A 120 2.14 -6.85 3.15
CA LEU A 120 1.49 -7.09 4.46
C LEU A 120 2.40 -7.87 5.42
N ILE A 121 3.13 -8.87 4.92
CA ILE A 121 4.09 -9.65 5.72
C ILE A 121 5.24 -8.74 6.15
N LEU A 122 5.88 -8.07 5.21
CA LEU A 122 6.95 -7.11 5.48
C LEU A 122 6.50 -6.01 6.45
N GLY A 123 5.29 -5.48 6.27
CA GLY A 123 4.71 -4.45 7.12
C GLY A 123 4.54 -4.91 8.58
N LYS A 124 4.13 -6.16 8.80
CA LYS A 124 4.04 -6.76 10.14
C LYS A 124 5.42 -6.89 10.80
N GLU A 125 6.42 -7.31 10.06
CA GLU A 125 7.80 -7.41 10.54
C GLU A 125 8.35 -6.02 10.92
N LEU A 126 8.16 -5.03 10.07
CA LEU A 126 8.58 -3.65 10.33
C LEU A 126 7.86 -3.06 11.56
N ASN A 127 6.57 -3.30 11.71
CA ASN A 127 5.79 -2.86 12.87
C ASN A 127 6.28 -3.52 14.15
N PHE A 128 6.61 -4.81 14.11
CA PHE A 128 7.16 -5.53 15.26
C PHE A 128 8.51 -4.95 15.69
N ILE A 129 9.44 -4.76 14.74
CA ILE A 129 10.77 -4.16 15.00
C ILE A 129 10.59 -2.74 15.56
N SER A 130 9.63 -1.98 15.06
CA SER A 130 9.37 -0.61 15.50
C SER A 130 8.97 -0.51 16.97
N LYS A 131 8.22 -1.48 17.47
CA LYS A 131 7.75 -1.53 18.86
C LYS A 131 8.85 -1.89 19.86
N THR A 132 9.93 -2.48 19.39
CA THR A 132 11.10 -2.82 20.22
C THR A 132 12.17 -1.73 20.23
N SER A 133 12.01 -0.68 19.40
CA SER A 133 12.91 0.46 19.31
C SER A 133 12.45 1.63 20.20
N THR A 134 13.37 2.33 20.82
CA THR A 134 13.09 3.53 21.62
C THR A 134 12.82 4.79 20.79
N ALA A 135 13.10 4.75 19.49
CA ALA A 135 12.85 5.85 18.56
C ALA A 135 11.62 5.59 17.69
N VAL A 136 10.90 6.66 17.31
CA VAL A 136 9.81 6.56 16.35
C VAL A 136 10.39 6.05 15.02
N PRO A 137 10.02 4.85 14.57
CA PRO A 137 10.60 4.28 13.37
C PRO A 137 10.10 5.03 12.13
N ILE A 138 11.04 5.43 11.30
CA ILE A 138 10.77 6.04 10.00
C ILE A 138 11.43 5.17 8.95
N VAL A 139 10.63 4.59 8.07
CA VAL A 139 11.11 3.86 6.90
C VAL A 139 11.14 4.82 5.71
N ASN A 140 12.29 5.45 5.48
CA ASN A 140 12.47 6.34 4.33
C ASN A 140 12.48 5.56 3.01
N LYS A 141 12.41 6.27 1.87
CA LYS A 141 12.36 5.66 0.55
C LYS A 141 13.53 4.71 0.27
N SER A 142 14.74 5.08 0.66
CA SER A 142 15.94 4.26 0.42
C SER A 142 15.87 2.94 1.18
N SER A 143 15.54 3.00 2.48
CA SER A 143 15.34 1.82 3.32
C SER A 143 14.20 0.95 2.79
N PHE A 144 13.05 1.56 2.44
CA PHE A 144 11.92 0.84 1.86
C PHE A 144 12.31 0.09 0.58
N SER A 145 13.05 0.76 -0.30
CA SER A 145 13.50 0.19 -1.58
C SER A 145 14.49 -0.97 -1.43
N SER A 146 15.24 -1.02 -0.33
CA SER A 146 16.27 -2.04 -0.08
C SER A 146 15.77 -3.31 0.59
N TYR A 147 14.55 -3.31 1.16
CA TYR A 147 13.99 -4.54 1.71
C TYR A 147 13.82 -5.60 0.63
N GLU A 148 13.92 -6.86 1.05
CA GLU A 148 13.82 -8.01 0.16
C GLU A 148 12.60 -8.85 0.52
N ILE A 149 11.95 -9.38 -0.51
CA ILE A 149 10.88 -10.35 -0.37
C ILE A 149 11.20 -11.61 -1.16
N GLN A 150 10.67 -12.74 -0.73
CA GLN A 150 10.73 -13.97 -1.50
C GLN A 150 9.66 -13.95 -2.59
N CYS A 151 10.07 -14.15 -3.83
CA CYS A 151 9.20 -14.00 -4.99
C CYS A 151 9.25 -15.23 -5.89
N PRO A 152 8.13 -15.93 -6.11
CA PRO A 152 8.03 -17.03 -7.06
C PRO A 152 7.84 -16.54 -8.49
N SER A 153 7.68 -17.46 -9.44
CA SER A 153 7.30 -17.15 -10.82
C SER A 153 5.95 -16.41 -10.87
N LEU A 154 5.72 -15.59 -11.90
CA LEU A 154 4.49 -14.80 -12.06
C LEU A 154 3.23 -15.69 -12.02
N ASP A 155 3.29 -16.89 -12.61
CA ASP A 155 2.17 -17.84 -12.58
C ASP A 155 1.86 -18.31 -11.15
N GLN A 156 2.89 -18.60 -10.36
CA GLN A 156 2.71 -18.93 -8.94
C GLN A 156 2.22 -17.74 -8.12
N GLN A 157 2.71 -16.52 -8.39
CA GLN A 157 2.21 -15.30 -7.76
C GLN A 157 0.70 -15.15 -7.96
N ARG A 158 0.23 -15.31 -9.20
CA ARG A 158 -1.21 -15.23 -9.53
C ARG A 158 -2.04 -16.29 -8.80
N ARG A 159 -1.56 -17.53 -8.73
CA ARG A 159 -2.25 -18.60 -7.97
C ARG A 159 -2.34 -18.29 -6.48
N ILE A 160 -1.25 -17.83 -5.87
CA ILE A 160 -1.24 -17.41 -4.47
C ILE A 160 -2.20 -16.25 -4.24
N ALA A 161 -2.13 -15.23 -5.10
CA ALA A 161 -2.97 -14.04 -5.03
C ALA A 161 -4.46 -14.39 -5.15
N THR A 162 -4.82 -15.32 -6.04
CA THR A 162 -6.21 -15.80 -6.21
C THR A 162 -6.74 -16.41 -4.90
N VAL A 163 -6.02 -17.39 -4.34
CA VAL A 163 -6.45 -18.06 -3.10
C VAL A 163 -6.61 -17.08 -1.94
N LEU A 164 -5.63 -16.18 -1.75
CA LEU A 164 -5.68 -15.19 -0.66
C LEU A 164 -6.81 -14.18 -0.88
N SER A 165 -7.05 -13.74 -2.13
CA SER A 165 -8.13 -12.80 -2.43
C SER A 165 -9.53 -13.42 -2.25
N GLU A 166 -9.68 -14.72 -2.51
CA GLU A 166 -10.93 -15.45 -2.22
C GLU A 166 -11.18 -15.53 -0.72
N LEU A 167 -10.13 -15.73 0.09
CA LEU A 167 -10.25 -15.70 1.55
C LEU A 167 -10.64 -14.32 2.07
N ASP A 168 -10.00 -13.24 1.58
CA ASP A 168 -10.37 -11.87 1.92
C ASP A 168 -11.84 -11.60 1.59
N SER A 169 -12.29 -12.01 0.39
CA SER A 169 -13.69 -11.84 -0.03
C SER A 169 -14.67 -12.55 0.89
N LYS A 170 -14.32 -13.73 1.40
CA LYS A 170 -15.14 -14.45 2.38
C LYS A 170 -15.17 -13.74 3.72
N ILE A 171 -14.02 -13.22 4.19
CA ILE A 171 -13.94 -12.45 5.44
C ILE A 171 -14.82 -11.21 5.35
N GLU A 172 -14.71 -10.44 4.26
CA GLU A 172 -15.54 -9.25 4.04
C GLU A 172 -17.04 -9.57 3.97
N CYS A 173 -17.40 -10.68 3.31
CA CYS A 173 -18.78 -11.14 3.25
C CYS A 173 -19.33 -11.50 4.64
N ASN A 174 -18.55 -12.24 5.43
CA ASN A 174 -18.94 -12.61 6.80
C ASN A 174 -19.07 -11.38 7.72
N GLN A 175 -18.17 -10.39 7.59
CA GLN A 175 -18.28 -9.13 8.33
C GLN A 175 -19.58 -8.41 8.01
N LYS A 176 -19.92 -8.26 6.72
CA LYS A 176 -21.19 -7.64 6.30
C LYS A 176 -22.42 -8.39 6.82
N ILE A 177 -22.39 -9.73 6.86
CA ILE A 177 -23.47 -10.54 7.43
C ILE A 177 -23.60 -10.27 8.94
N ASN A 178 -22.48 -10.25 9.67
CA ASN A 178 -22.49 -9.99 11.11
C ASN A 178 -23.01 -8.58 11.43
N ASP A 179 -22.57 -7.56 10.67
CA ASP A 179 -23.04 -6.19 10.84
C ASP A 179 -24.56 -6.08 10.62
N ASN A 180 -25.10 -6.79 9.61
CA ASN A 180 -26.54 -6.83 9.33
C ASN A 180 -27.34 -7.61 10.38
N LEU A 181 -26.73 -8.59 11.06
CA LEU A 181 -27.41 -9.35 12.14
C LEU A 181 -27.40 -8.60 13.48
N ALA A 182 -26.49 -7.64 13.64
CA ALA A 182 -26.36 -6.82 14.84
C ALA A 182 -27.20 -5.53 14.79
N ALA A 183 -27.78 -5.19 13.64
CA ALA A 183 -28.62 -4.01 13.41
C ALA A 183 -30.09 -4.33 13.60
#